data_e79dd83d219b1ed060de1a359e2b6664
#
_entry.id   e79dd83d219b1ed060de1a359e2b6664
#
_cell.length_a   1.000
_cell.length_b   1.000
_cell.length_c   1.000
_cell.angle_alpha   90.00
_cell.angle_beta   90.00
_cell.angle_gamma   90.00
#
_symmetry.space_group_name_H-M   'P 1'
#
loop_
_entity.id
_entity.type
_entity.pdbx_description
1 polymer ?
#
loop_
_entity_poly.entity_id
_entity_poly.type
_entity_poly.pdbx_seq_one_letter_code
_entity_poly.pdbx_strand_id
1 'polypeptide(L)'
;MFSVVIPVYNHARFVRQAIWSALRSPLVQEVLLIDDGSTDGSDKIAAQMAAAHSGRVRDLTPRSGGNRGAHHRLNELVESARCEWIAVLNSDDAFVSGRFEALVRDPEFAACDFAFGNLLFMDKRGALVGAKRGPWDCWTPFRPSIELQKMIAERRFLELLSADNFLISSSNMVFRKTLHTRIGGFRPYRYVHDWDFALRAMVHGRVAYIARFLTSYRVHANNTILENEQKPAAEISSMLDRFKSEFPSGVEKQ
;
A
#
# COMPACT_ATOMS: atom_id res chain seq x y z
N MET A 1 -13.97 9.94 -5.36
CA MET A 1 -14.13 9.65 -3.93
C MET A 1 -13.40 8.36 -3.58
N PHE A 2 -12.79 8.32 -2.39
CA PHE A 2 -11.91 7.22 -1.96
C PHE A 2 -12.37 6.63 -0.62
N SER A 3 -12.30 5.32 -0.49
CA SER A 3 -12.25 4.62 0.79
C SER A 3 -10.79 4.36 1.14
N VAL A 4 -10.36 4.79 2.32
CA VAL A 4 -9.04 4.44 2.86
C VAL A 4 -9.18 3.25 3.79
N VAL A 5 -8.35 2.23 3.61
CA VAL A 5 -8.37 0.99 4.40
C VAL A 5 -7.08 0.87 5.22
N ILE A 6 -7.22 0.67 6.54
CA ILE A 6 -6.11 0.67 7.50
C ILE A 6 -6.15 -0.61 8.34
N PRO A 7 -5.33 -1.63 8.05
CA PRO A 7 -5.09 -2.72 8.98
C PRO A 7 -4.22 -2.20 10.14
N VAL A 8 -4.64 -2.46 11.39
CA VAL A 8 -3.94 -1.97 12.58
C VAL A 8 -3.38 -3.15 13.37
N TYR A 9 -2.08 -3.10 13.69
CA TYR A 9 -1.46 -4.07 14.57
C TYR A 9 -0.23 -3.50 15.27
N ASN A 10 -0.30 -3.29 16.61
CA ASN A 10 0.78 -2.82 17.46
C ASN A 10 1.48 -1.52 16.97
N HIS A 11 0.68 -0.53 16.59
CA HIS A 11 1.12 0.78 16.12
C HIS A 11 0.49 1.95 16.90
N ALA A 12 0.27 1.81 18.23
CA ALA A 12 -0.35 2.84 19.08
C ALA A 12 0.28 4.22 18.91
N ARG A 13 1.60 4.26 18.70
CA ARG A 13 2.35 5.50 18.49
C ARG A 13 2.02 6.21 17.19
N PHE A 14 1.59 5.50 16.16
CA PHE A 14 1.51 5.99 14.78
C PHE A 14 0.08 6.05 14.23
N VAL A 15 -0.80 5.15 14.66
CA VAL A 15 -2.15 4.96 14.08
C VAL A 15 -2.97 6.25 14.04
N ARG A 16 -2.85 7.11 15.05
CA ARG A 16 -3.51 8.42 15.07
C ARG A 16 -3.06 9.30 13.89
N GLN A 17 -1.76 9.35 13.63
CA GLN A 17 -1.20 10.11 12.51
C GLN A 17 -1.64 9.54 11.17
N ALA A 18 -1.65 8.22 11.02
CA ALA A 18 -2.14 7.55 9.82
C ALA A 18 -3.57 7.98 9.49
N ILE A 19 -4.51 7.83 10.45
CA ILE A 19 -5.92 8.22 10.29
C ILE A 19 -6.05 9.71 9.95
N TRP A 20 -5.36 10.58 10.68
CA TRP A 20 -5.38 12.02 10.41
C TRP A 20 -4.87 12.38 9.01
N SER A 21 -3.82 11.70 8.53
CA SER A 21 -3.28 11.94 7.19
C SER A 21 -4.31 11.67 6.08
N ALA A 22 -5.14 10.65 6.27
CA ALA A 22 -6.24 10.32 5.36
C ALA A 22 -7.40 11.32 5.44
N LEU A 23 -7.78 11.73 6.65
CA LEU A 23 -8.92 12.64 6.88
C LEU A 23 -8.70 14.07 6.36
N ARG A 24 -7.46 14.48 6.08
CA ARG A 24 -7.13 15.83 5.57
C ARG A 24 -7.74 16.14 4.22
N SER A 25 -7.94 15.13 3.35
CA SER A 25 -8.54 15.36 2.04
C SER A 25 -10.07 15.23 2.08
N PRO A 26 -10.80 16.17 1.49
CA PRO A 26 -12.24 16.06 1.32
C PRO A 26 -12.64 14.99 0.30
N LEU A 27 -11.70 14.50 -0.51
CA LEU A 27 -11.94 13.42 -1.47
C LEU A 27 -12.01 12.05 -0.81
N VAL A 28 -11.56 11.90 0.45
CA VAL A 28 -11.71 10.70 1.25
C VAL A 28 -13.10 10.69 1.87
N GLN A 29 -13.95 9.80 1.38
CA GLN A 29 -15.33 9.61 1.84
C GLN A 29 -15.36 8.92 3.21
N GLU A 30 -14.52 7.91 3.37
CA GLU A 30 -14.45 7.11 4.58
C GLU A 30 -13.05 6.56 4.81
N VAL A 31 -12.74 6.33 6.08
CA VAL A 31 -11.58 5.58 6.56
C VAL A 31 -12.11 4.36 7.31
N LEU A 32 -11.78 3.18 6.83
CA LEU A 32 -12.13 1.92 7.48
C LEU A 32 -10.89 1.36 8.15
N LEU A 33 -11.03 0.87 9.36
CA LEU A 33 -9.94 0.23 10.09
C LEU A 33 -10.40 -1.05 10.78
N ILE A 34 -9.47 -1.98 10.93
CA ILE A 34 -9.62 -3.21 11.73
C ILE A 34 -8.34 -3.38 12.54
N ASP A 35 -8.49 -3.46 13.85
CA ASP A 35 -7.39 -3.88 14.73
C ASP A 35 -7.27 -5.41 14.70
N ASP A 36 -6.06 -5.89 14.44
CA ASP A 36 -5.75 -7.31 14.28
C ASP A 36 -5.23 -7.95 15.59
N GLY A 37 -5.78 -7.55 16.72
CA GLY A 37 -5.44 -8.08 18.03
C GLY A 37 -4.21 -7.43 18.64
N SER A 38 -4.13 -6.09 18.57
CA SER A 38 -3.05 -5.32 19.20
C SER A 38 -3.03 -5.46 20.72
N THR A 39 -1.83 -5.39 21.28
CA THR A 39 -1.58 -5.45 22.73
C THR A 39 -1.00 -4.17 23.31
N ASP A 40 -0.70 -3.18 22.48
CA ASP A 40 -0.03 -1.92 22.83
C ASP A 40 -1.00 -0.74 23.04
N GLY A 41 -2.32 -0.97 22.90
CA GLY A 41 -3.35 0.07 23.01
C GLY A 41 -3.74 0.72 21.68
N SER A 42 -3.27 0.20 20.55
CA SER A 42 -3.69 0.64 19.20
C SER A 42 -5.20 0.57 19.02
N ASP A 43 -5.84 -0.50 19.50
CA ASP A 43 -7.28 -0.75 19.49
C ASP A 43 -8.06 0.41 20.14
N LYS A 44 -7.61 0.88 21.29
CA LYS A 44 -8.25 1.99 22.02
C LYS A 44 -8.14 3.31 21.25
N ILE A 45 -6.98 3.56 20.64
CA ILE A 45 -6.77 4.77 19.82
C ILE A 45 -7.63 4.71 18.56
N ALA A 46 -7.71 3.56 17.90
CA ALA A 46 -8.56 3.34 16.74
C ALA A 46 -10.03 3.62 17.07
N ALA A 47 -10.54 3.03 18.16
CA ALA A 47 -11.90 3.25 18.64
C ALA A 47 -12.18 4.73 19.00
N GLN A 48 -11.24 5.42 19.66
CA GLN A 48 -11.35 6.85 19.96
C GLN A 48 -11.44 7.70 18.68
N MET A 49 -10.61 7.39 17.68
CA MET A 49 -10.64 8.11 16.41
C MET A 49 -11.96 7.86 15.65
N ALA A 50 -12.47 6.64 15.67
CA ALA A 50 -13.76 6.32 15.08
C ALA A 50 -14.91 7.06 15.78
N ALA A 51 -14.92 7.12 17.10
CA ALA A 51 -15.91 7.87 17.86
C ALA A 51 -15.87 9.38 17.59
N ALA A 52 -14.65 9.96 17.55
CA ALA A 52 -14.45 11.39 17.30
C ALA A 52 -14.79 11.81 15.85
N HIS A 53 -14.75 10.88 14.90
CA HIS A 53 -14.98 11.12 13.48
C HIS A 53 -16.02 10.17 12.88
N SER A 54 -17.09 9.87 13.63
CA SER A 54 -18.10 8.83 13.33
C SER A 54 -18.77 8.96 11.96
N GLY A 55 -18.77 10.17 11.37
CA GLY A 55 -19.27 10.38 10.00
C GLY A 55 -18.31 9.90 8.90
N ARG A 56 -17.02 9.72 9.20
CA ARG A 56 -15.99 9.39 8.21
C ARG A 56 -15.04 8.25 8.60
N VAL A 57 -14.96 7.88 9.87
CA VAL A 57 -14.13 6.78 10.35
C VAL A 57 -15.02 5.65 10.85
N ARG A 58 -14.79 4.45 10.34
CA ARG A 58 -15.51 3.23 10.71
C ARG A 58 -14.52 2.21 11.25
N ASP A 59 -14.67 1.89 12.53
CA ASP A 59 -13.94 0.79 13.16
C ASP A 59 -14.78 -0.49 12.98
N LEU A 60 -14.23 -1.43 12.22
CA LEU A 60 -14.83 -2.72 11.90
C LEU A 60 -14.16 -3.86 12.69
N THR A 61 -13.40 -3.53 13.74
CA THR A 61 -12.71 -4.51 14.58
C THR A 61 -13.70 -5.52 15.18
N PRO A 62 -13.54 -6.82 14.93
CA PRO A 62 -14.40 -7.84 15.53
C PRO A 62 -14.24 -7.85 17.05
N ARG A 63 -15.35 -8.08 17.78
CA ARG A 63 -15.34 -8.18 19.26
C ARG A 63 -14.51 -9.36 19.78
N SER A 64 -14.34 -10.40 18.97
CA SER A 64 -13.56 -11.59 19.27
C SER A 64 -12.77 -11.99 18.03
N GLY A 65 -11.53 -12.39 18.20
CA GLY A 65 -10.64 -12.82 17.13
C GLY A 65 -9.20 -12.40 17.44
N GLY A 66 -8.25 -13.25 17.10
CA GLY A 66 -6.81 -12.97 17.21
C GLY A 66 -6.25 -12.37 15.93
N ASN A 67 -4.92 -12.30 15.88
CA ASN A 67 -4.19 -11.87 14.70
C ASN A 67 -4.42 -12.84 13.54
N ARG A 68 -4.99 -12.35 12.45
CA ARG A 68 -5.26 -13.09 11.20
C ARG A 68 -4.33 -12.69 10.06
N GLY A 69 -3.52 -11.68 10.28
CA GLY A 69 -2.58 -11.14 9.31
C GLY A 69 -3.16 -10.03 8.42
N ALA A 70 -2.27 -9.13 7.99
CA ALA A 70 -2.62 -7.94 7.24
C ALA A 70 -3.41 -8.26 5.95
N HIS A 71 -3.04 -9.30 5.20
CA HIS A 71 -3.73 -9.74 3.98
C HIS A 71 -5.21 -10.03 4.22
N HIS A 72 -5.54 -10.69 5.34
CA HIS A 72 -6.93 -11.02 5.68
C HIS A 72 -7.72 -9.76 6.03
N ARG A 73 -7.15 -8.89 6.89
CA ARG A 73 -7.80 -7.63 7.28
C ARG A 73 -7.97 -6.68 6.10
N LEU A 74 -7.01 -6.64 5.19
CA LEU A 74 -7.14 -5.86 3.95
C LEU A 74 -8.31 -6.34 3.10
N ASN A 75 -8.50 -7.65 2.93
CA ASN A 75 -9.64 -8.18 2.18
C ASN A 75 -10.97 -7.79 2.85
N GLU A 76 -11.12 -8.01 4.16
CA GLU A 76 -12.33 -7.61 4.92
C GLU A 76 -12.64 -6.10 4.78
N LEU A 77 -11.61 -5.27 4.86
CA LEU A 77 -11.74 -3.82 4.73
C LEU A 77 -12.16 -3.40 3.32
N VAL A 78 -11.52 -3.98 2.28
CA VAL A 78 -11.87 -3.68 0.88
C VAL A 78 -13.29 -4.14 0.56
N GLU A 79 -13.71 -5.30 1.02
CA GLU A 79 -15.08 -5.80 0.85
C GLU A 79 -16.11 -4.86 1.48
N SER A 80 -15.79 -4.30 2.66
CA SER A 80 -16.65 -3.38 3.42
C SER A 80 -16.66 -1.94 2.90
N ALA A 81 -15.73 -1.59 2.00
CA ALA A 81 -15.58 -0.25 1.44
C ALA A 81 -16.74 0.11 0.50
N ARG A 82 -17.17 1.38 0.55
CA ARG A 82 -18.28 1.92 -0.24
C ARG A 82 -17.86 2.58 -1.54
N CYS A 83 -16.61 3.10 -1.58
CA CYS A 83 -16.12 3.76 -2.78
C CYS A 83 -15.54 2.77 -3.79
N GLU A 84 -15.54 3.18 -5.05
CA GLU A 84 -14.89 2.46 -6.14
C GLU A 84 -13.36 2.43 -5.97
N TRP A 85 -12.78 3.55 -5.54
CA TRP A 85 -11.35 3.70 -5.35
C TRP A 85 -10.95 3.35 -3.91
N ILE A 86 -10.04 2.42 -3.79
CA ILE A 86 -9.45 1.97 -2.53
C ILE A 86 -8.02 2.49 -2.43
N ALA A 87 -7.69 3.14 -1.33
CA ALA A 87 -6.33 3.52 -0.97
C ALA A 87 -5.92 2.76 0.30
N VAL A 88 -4.86 1.96 0.22
CA VAL A 88 -4.33 1.27 1.40
C VAL A 88 -3.44 2.21 2.18
N LEU A 89 -3.50 2.12 3.50
CA LEU A 89 -2.58 2.82 4.40
C LEU A 89 -2.23 1.90 5.58
N ASN A 90 -0.97 1.54 5.71
CA ASN A 90 -0.49 0.84 6.91
C ASN A 90 -0.57 1.79 8.11
N SER A 91 -0.86 1.26 9.28
CA SER A 91 -1.12 2.05 10.49
C SER A 91 0.12 2.77 11.07
N ASP A 92 1.31 2.51 10.53
CA ASP A 92 2.58 3.18 10.85
C ASP A 92 3.01 4.23 9.81
N ASP A 93 2.38 4.24 8.63
CA ASP A 93 2.67 5.17 7.54
C ASP A 93 1.80 6.45 7.61
N ALA A 94 2.01 7.36 6.66
CA ALA A 94 1.15 8.53 6.48
C ALA A 94 1.03 8.92 5.01
N PHE A 95 -0.12 9.43 4.61
CA PHE A 95 -0.26 10.05 3.30
C PHE A 95 0.34 11.45 3.26
N VAL A 96 0.98 11.79 2.14
CA VAL A 96 1.43 13.14 1.86
C VAL A 96 0.20 14.03 1.60
N SER A 97 0.23 15.25 2.14
CA SER A 97 -0.85 16.23 1.90
C SER A 97 -1.04 16.48 0.42
N GLY A 98 -2.30 16.53 -0.03
CA GLY A 98 -2.63 16.71 -1.46
C GLY A 98 -2.51 15.42 -2.30
N ARG A 99 -2.29 14.23 -1.68
CA ARG A 99 -2.20 12.95 -2.39
C ARG A 99 -3.40 12.71 -3.32
N PHE A 100 -4.60 12.81 -2.79
CA PHE A 100 -5.82 12.48 -3.51
C PHE A 100 -6.14 13.50 -4.61
N GLU A 101 -5.84 14.77 -4.35
CA GLU A 101 -5.93 15.85 -5.33
C GLU A 101 -4.92 15.66 -6.47
N ALA A 102 -3.71 15.19 -6.17
CA ALA A 102 -2.71 14.86 -7.17
C ALA A 102 -3.14 13.68 -8.04
N LEU A 103 -3.73 12.64 -7.43
CA LEU A 103 -4.27 11.48 -8.15
C LEU A 103 -5.35 11.93 -9.15
N VAL A 104 -6.40 12.63 -8.70
CA VAL A 104 -7.53 12.96 -9.56
C VAL A 104 -7.22 13.99 -10.64
N ARG A 105 -6.14 14.76 -10.48
CA ARG A 105 -5.65 15.71 -11.50
C ARG A 105 -4.77 15.06 -12.56
N ASP A 106 -4.25 13.88 -12.28
CA ASP A 106 -3.41 13.18 -13.24
C ASP A 106 -4.31 12.57 -14.34
N PRO A 107 -4.03 12.87 -15.62
CA PRO A 107 -4.89 12.40 -16.72
C PRO A 107 -4.94 10.87 -16.87
N GLU A 108 -3.91 10.17 -16.41
CA GLU A 108 -3.86 8.71 -16.49
C GLU A 108 -4.67 8.03 -15.40
N PHE A 109 -4.88 8.71 -14.26
CA PHE A 109 -5.60 8.14 -13.14
C PHE A 109 -7.04 7.78 -13.48
N ALA A 110 -7.74 8.61 -14.25
CA ALA A 110 -9.13 8.35 -14.64
C ALA A 110 -9.30 7.05 -15.42
N ALA A 111 -8.30 6.67 -16.21
CA ALA A 111 -8.33 5.51 -17.09
C ALA A 111 -7.70 4.25 -16.49
N CYS A 112 -7.05 4.33 -15.31
CA CYS A 112 -6.36 3.20 -14.72
C CYS A 112 -7.26 2.36 -13.80
N ASP A 113 -6.76 1.18 -13.46
CA ASP A 113 -7.34 0.26 -12.48
C ASP A 113 -6.46 0.17 -11.22
N PHE A 114 -5.15 0.43 -11.37
CA PHE A 114 -4.14 0.42 -10.33
C PHE A 114 -3.20 1.62 -10.50
N ALA A 115 -2.93 2.33 -9.42
CA ALA A 115 -2.02 3.47 -9.41
C ALA A 115 -1.06 3.42 -8.22
N PHE A 116 0.14 3.94 -8.44
CA PHE A 116 1.15 4.15 -7.40
C PHE A 116 1.92 5.44 -7.67
N GLY A 117 2.68 5.88 -6.67
CA GLY A 117 3.47 7.10 -6.79
C GLY A 117 4.86 6.99 -6.17
N ASN A 118 5.47 8.14 -5.94
CA ASN A 118 6.74 8.25 -5.24
C ASN A 118 6.54 8.15 -3.73
N LEU A 119 7.59 7.69 -3.04
CA LEU A 119 7.63 7.54 -1.58
C LEU A 119 8.62 8.54 -0.95
N LEU A 120 8.21 9.08 0.18
CA LEU A 120 9.11 9.68 1.16
C LEU A 120 9.40 8.62 2.24
N PHE A 121 10.63 8.57 2.73
CA PHE A 121 10.97 7.79 3.91
C PHE A 121 11.05 8.71 5.12
N MET A 122 10.42 8.32 6.22
CA MET A 122 10.49 9.05 7.48
C MET A 122 10.95 8.12 8.61
N ASP A 123 11.63 8.67 9.59
CA ASP A 123 12.02 7.94 10.78
C ASP A 123 10.84 7.77 11.76
N LYS A 124 11.10 7.11 12.90
CA LYS A 124 10.12 6.93 13.98
C LYS A 124 9.58 8.23 14.60
N ARG A 125 10.24 9.37 14.36
CA ARG A 125 9.82 10.71 14.84
C ARG A 125 9.05 11.47 13.74
N GLY A 126 9.03 10.96 12.52
CA GLY A 126 8.41 11.59 11.36
C GLY A 126 9.34 12.54 10.60
N ALA A 127 10.65 12.57 10.94
CA ALA A 127 11.63 13.32 10.20
C ALA A 127 11.91 12.64 8.84
N LEU A 128 11.99 13.45 7.78
CA LEU A 128 12.32 12.95 6.44
C LEU A 128 13.76 12.43 6.45
N VAL A 129 13.90 11.16 6.07
CA VAL A 129 15.19 10.48 5.99
C VAL A 129 15.49 9.97 4.58
N GLY A 130 14.56 10.13 3.61
CA GLY A 130 14.79 9.79 2.23
C GLY A 130 13.61 9.82 1.28
N ALA A 131 13.85 9.41 0.04
CA ALA A 131 12.85 9.40 -1.01
C ALA A 131 13.12 8.33 -2.07
N LYS A 132 12.03 7.82 -2.70
CA LYS A 132 12.07 6.90 -3.83
C LYS A 132 11.11 7.42 -4.92
N ARG A 133 11.57 7.48 -6.17
CA ARG A 133 10.78 7.89 -7.35
C ARG A 133 10.50 6.69 -8.23
N GLY A 134 9.35 6.05 -8.02
CA GLY A 134 9.05 4.80 -8.69
C GLY A 134 10.14 3.76 -8.42
N PRO A 135 10.70 3.12 -9.44
CA PRO A 135 11.80 2.15 -9.30
C PRO A 135 13.15 2.75 -8.90
N TRP A 136 13.28 4.08 -8.87
CA TRP A 136 14.54 4.76 -8.60
C TRP A 136 14.66 5.28 -7.17
N ASP A 137 15.74 4.89 -6.47
CA ASP A 137 16.12 5.42 -5.16
C ASP A 137 16.79 6.78 -5.28
N CYS A 138 16.18 7.82 -4.70
CA CYS A 138 16.73 9.17 -4.71
C CYS A 138 17.80 9.41 -3.62
N TRP A 139 18.15 8.38 -2.86
CA TRP A 139 19.18 8.46 -1.81
C TRP A 139 20.60 8.48 -2.32
N THR A 140 20.82 7.87 -3.47
CA THR A 140 22.13 7.82 -4.06
C THR A 140 22.33 9.04 -4.95
N PRO A 141 23.53 9.66 -4.97
CA PRO A 141 23.86 10.73 -5.91
C PRO A 141 23.91 10.21 -7.37
N PHE A 142 23.73 8.91 -7.56
CA PHE A 142 23.74 8.28 -8.87
C PHE A 142 22.41 8.48 -9.57
N ARG A 143 22.46 8.95 -10.81
CA ARG A 143 21.30 8.94 -11.70
C ARG A 143 20.94 7.49 -12.04
N PRO A 144 19.64 7.18 -12.27
CA PRO A 144 19.26 5.86 -12.75
C PRO A 144 20.01 5.54 -14.06
N SER A 145 20.32 4.27 -14.27
CA SER A 145 20.93 3.84 -15.53
C SER A 145 20.06 4.24 -16.72
N ILE A 146 20.66 4.39 -17.89
CA ILE A 146 19.93 4.70 -19.14
C ILE A 146 18.86 3.64 -19.38
N GLU A 147 19.16 2.37 -19.13
CA GLU A 147 18.22 1.27 -19.29
C GLU A 147 17.03 1.42 -18.34
N LEU A 148 17.25 1.71 -17.06
CA LEU A 148 16.15 1.93 -16.09
C LEU A 148 15.30 3.15 -16.50
N GLN A 149 15.90 4.23 -16.97
CA GLN A 149 15.16 5.40 -17.47
C GLN A 149 14.25 5.02 -18.66
N LYS A 150 14.80 4.21 -19.59
CA LYS A 150 14.06 3.70 -20.74
C LYS A 150 12.89 2.81 -20.32
N MET A 151 13.11 1.85 -19.42
CA MET A 151 12.04 0.97 -18.90
C MET A 151 10.94 1.75 -18.22
N ILE A 152 11.27 2.79 -17.46
CA ILE A 152 10.27 3.68 -16.83
C ILE A 152 9.48 4.44 -17.90
N ALA A 153 10.15 4.99 -18.92
CA ALA A 153 9.52 5.72 -20.02
C ALA A 153 8.62 4.81 -20.87
N GLU A 154 9.03 3.57 -21.09
CA GLU A 154 8.27 2.53 -21.78
C GLU A 154 7.21 1.86 -20.90
N ARG A 155 7.11 2.26 -19.61
CA ARG A 155 6.13 1.74 -18.64
C ARG A 155 6.24 0.24 -18.38
N ARG A 156 7.42 -0.33 -18.47
CA ARG A 156 7.70 -1.75 -18.18
C ARG A 156 7.67 -2.04 -16.67
N PHE A 157 6.62 -1.54 -15.99
CA PHE A 157 6.50 -1.62 -14.53
C PHE A 157 6.32 -3.05 -14.03
N LEU A 158 5.63 -3.90 -14.77
CA LEU A 158 5.49 -5.32 -14.41
C LEU A 158 6.83 -6.03 -14.40
N GLU A 159 7.66 -5.81 -15.41
CA GLU A 159 9.00 -6.38 -15.50
C GLU A 159 9.91 -5.88 -14.36
N LEU A 160 9.89 -4.56 -14.13
CA LEU A 160 10.63 -3.96 -13.02
C LEU A 160 10.18 -4.51 -11.66
N LEU A 161 8.87 -4.65 -11.45
CA LEU A 161 8.31 -5.18 -10.22
C LEU A 161 8.59 -6.67 -10.05
N SER A 162 8.70 -7.43 -11.15
CA SER A 162 9.06 -8.85 -11.11
C SER A 162 10.53 -9.07 -10.70
N ALA A 163 11.39 -8.07 -10.88
CA ALA A 163 12.79 -8.11 -10.50
C ALA A 163 13.03 -7.58 -9.07
N ASP A 164 12.30 -6.54 -8.66
CA ASP A 164 12.46 -5.89 -7.35
C ASP A 164 11.17 -5.20 -6.90
N ASN A 165 10.83 -5.30 -5.59
CA ASN A 165 9.68 -4.62 -5.01
C ASN A 165 9.92 -3.12 -4.86
N PHE A 166 9.87 -2.38 -5.94
CA PHE A 166 10.02 -0.92 -5.88
C PHE A 166 8.82 -0.19 -5.25
N LEU A 167 7.67 -0.83 -5.07
CA LEU A 167 6.51 -0.24 -4.41
C LEU A 167 6.69 -0.12 -2.89
N ILE A 168 7.54 -0.97 -2.30
CA ILE A 168 7.96 -0.98 -0.89
C ILE A 168 6.84 -1.28 0.12
N SER A 169 5.64 -0.76 -0.09
CA SER A 169 4.57 -0.79 0.90
C SER A 169 3.19 -0.78 0.22
N SER A 170 2.25 -1.50 0.79
CA SER A 170 0.83 -1.43 0.40
C SER A 170 0.28 0.00 0.51
N SER A 171 0.84 0.86 1.38
CA SER A 171 0.44 2.28 1.49
C SER A 171 0.67 3.10 0.22
N ASN A 172 1.49 2.60 -0.70
CA ASN A 172 1.72 3.25 -1.99
C ASN A 172 0.62 2.93 -3.02
N MET A 173 -0.25 1.97 -2.74
CA MET A 173 -1.23 1.46 -3.69
C MET A 173 -2.56 2.20 -3.63
N VAL A 174 -3.12 2.47 -4.82
CA VAL A 174 -4.50 2.89 -5.02
C VAL A 174 -5.07 2.04 -6.15
N PHE A 175 -6.24 1.45 -5.98
CA PHE A 175 -6.83 0.58 -6.98
C PHE A 175 -8.35 0.60 -6.98
N ARG A 176 -8.96 0.17 -8.08
CA ARG A 176 -10.41 -0.01 -8.16
C ARG A 176 -10.83 -1.25 -7.38
N LYS A 177 -11.90 -1.16 -6.61
CA LYS A 177 -12.48 -2.29 -5.89
C LYS A 177 -12.79 -3.47 -6.82
N THR A 178 -13.23 -3.19 -8.02
CA THR A 178 -13.49 -4.20 -9.06
C THR A 178 -12.23 -4.97 -9.48
N LEU A 179 -11.05 -4.32 -9.49
CA LEU A 179 -9.79 -5.01 -9.75
C LEU A 179 -9.46 -6.00 -8.62
N HIS A 180 -9.61 -5.59 -7.35
CA HIS A 180 -9.40 -6.47 -6.19
C HIS A 180 -10.27 -7.74 -6.30
N THR A 181 -11.56 -7.58 -6.61
CA THR A 181 -12.47 -8.72 -6.81
C THR A 181 -12.03 -9.62 -7.97
N ARG A 182 -11.64 -9.02 -9.10
CA ARG A 182 -11.23 -9.74 -10.32
C ARG A 182 -10.00 -10.62 -10.07
N ILE A 183 -9.03 -10.15 -9.29
CA ILE A 183 -7.79 -10.88 -9.02
C ILE A 183 -7.85 -11.75 -7.76
N GLY A 184 -9.00 -11.80 -7.06
CA GLY A 184 -9.19 -12.63 -5.86
C GLY A 184 -8.53 -12.08 -4.59
N GLY A 185 -8.33 -10.74 -4.50
CA GLY A 185 -7.85 -10.07 -3.30
C GLY A 185 -6.38 -10.32 -2.95
N PHE A 186 -6.02 -9.99 -1.71
CA PHE A 186 -4.69 -10.23 -1.14
C PHE A 186 -4.54 -11.70 -0.75
N ARG A 187 -3.47 -12.35 -1.19
CA ARG A 187 -3.14 -13.75 -0.86
C ARG A 187 -2.48 -13.87 0.51
N PRO A 188 -2.51 -15.06 1.14
CA PRO A 188 -2.05 -15.27 2.52
C PRO A 188 -0.52 -15.33 2.62
N TYR A 189 0.15 -14.29 2.18
CA TYR A 189 1.56 -14.06 2.43
C TYR A 189 1.74 -13.14 3.64
N ARG A 190 2.75 -13.43 4.49
CA ARG A 190 3.04 -12.60 5.65
C ARG A 190 3.83 -11.34 5.27
N TYR A 191 4.84 -11.49 4.41
CA TYR A 191 5.80 -10.44 4.09
C TYR A 191 5.57 -9.79 2.73
N VAL A 192 5.01 -10.53 1.78
CA VAL A 192 4.94 -10.11 0.37
C VAL A 192 3.51 -10.10 -0.20
N HIS A 193 2.49 -10.02 0.65
CA HIS A 193 1.10 -9.96 0.22
C HIS A 193 0.81 -8.73 -0.67
N ASP A 194 1.50 -7.62 -0.42
CA ASP A 194 1.43 -6.40 -1.20
C ASP A 194 2.11 -6.56 -2.57
N TRP A 195 3.29 -7.15 -2.59
CA TRP A 195 4.03 -7.40 -3.84
C TRP A 195 3.29 -8.38 -4.76
N ASP A 196 2.80 -9.51 -4.22
CA ASP A 196 1.95 -10.44 -4.96
C ASP A 196 0.70 -9.77 -5.53
N PHE A 197 0.01 -8.96 -4.71
CA PHE A 197 -1.17 -8.23 -5.15
C PHE A 197 -0.84 -7.28 -6.30
N ALA A 198 0.24 -6.51 -6.19
CA ALA A 198 0.64 -5.54 -7.19
C ALA A 198 1.03 -6.20 -8.52
N LEU A 199 1.79 -7.29 -8.48
CA LEU A 199 2.13 -8.07 -9.69
C LEU A 199 0.87 -8.55 -10.42
N ARG A 200 -0.08 -9.16 -9.71
CA ARG A 200 -1.36 -9.60 -10.30
C ARG A 200 -2.22 -8.42 -10.77
N ALA A 201 -2.21 -7.32 -10.04
CA ALA A 201 -2.92 -6.11 -10.43
C ALA A 201 -2.38 -5.52 -11.74
N MET A 202 -1.05 -5.52 -11.93
CA MET A 202 -0.40 -5.06 -13.17
C MET A 202 -0.68 -5.96 -14.37
N VAL A 203 -0.86 -7.28 -14.16
CA VAL A 203 -1.26 -8.21 -15.24
C VAL A 203 -2.70 -7.97 -15.69
N HIS A 204 -3.59 -7.68 -14.74
CA HIS A 204 -5.04 -7.66 -15.00
C HIS A 204 -5.65 -6.27 -15.15
N GLY A 205 -4.91 -5.21 -14.84
CA GLY A 205 -5.42 -3.85 -14.85
C GLY A 205 -4.52 -2.87 -15.60
N ARG A 206 -5.08 -1.74 -15.99
CA ARG A 206 -4.30 -0.62 -16.51
C ARG A 206 -3.59 0.09 -15.36
N VAL A 207 -2.30 0.34 -15.52
CA VAL A 207 -1.43 0.89 -14.50
C VAL A 207 -1.14 2.37 -14.76
N ALA A 208 -1.23 3.20 -13.72
CA ALA A 208 -0.78 4.59 -13.76
C ALA A 208 0.36 4.81 -12.75
N TYR A 209 1.46 5.37 -13.21
CA TYR A 209 2.52 5.89 -12.35
C TYR A 209 2.36 7.39 -12.19
N ILE A 210 1.99 7.81 -11.01
CA ILE A 210 1.82 9.22 -10.67
C ILE A 210 3.15 9.77 -10.14
N ALA A 211 3.85 10.54 -10.94
CA ALA A 211 5.19 11.05 -10.63
C ALA A 211 5.19 12.13 -9.53
N ARG A 212 4.48 11.88 -8.44
CA ARG A 212 4.34 12.74 -7.25
C ARG A 212 4.63 11.93 -5.99
N PHE A 213 5.14 12.59 -4.95
CA PHE A 213 5.25 11.98 -3.63
C PHE A 213 3.87 11.87 -3.00
N LEU A 214 3.40 10.63 -2.82
CA LEU A 214 2.03 10.36 -2.37
C LEU A 214 1.99 9.75 -0.97
N THR A 215 3.06 9.11 -0.53
CA THR A 215 3.11 8.35 0.72
C THR A 215 4.41 8.64 1.45
N SER A 216 4.32 8.75 2.78
CA SER A 216 5.46 8.76 3.69
C SER A 216 5.53 7.41 4.39
N TYR A 217 6.47 6.57 3.97
CA TYR A 217 6.76 5.27 4.56
C TYR A 217 7.63 5.43 5.80
N ARG A 218 7.24 4.79 6.90
CA ARG A 218 7.98 4.90 8.15
C ARG A 218 8.97 3.76 8.33
N VAL A 219 10.22 4.12 8.61
CA VAL A 219 11.30 3.17 8.92
C VAL A 219 11.50 3.12 10.44
N HIS A 220 11.29 1.93 11.01
CA HIS A 220 11.54 1.67 12.43
C HIS A 220 11.88 0.18 12.66
N ALA A 221 12.43 -0.13 13.85
CA ALA A 221 12.92 -1.48 14.14
C ALA A 221 11.86 -2.59 14.12
N ASN A 222 10.58 -2.23 14.21
CA ASN A 222 9.45 -3.17 14.22
C ASN A 222 8.79 -3.33 12.84
N ASN A 223 9.40 -2.84 11.75
CA ASN A 223 8.90 -3.15 10.41
C ASN A 223 8.96 -4.65 10.18
N THR A 224 7.84 -5.25 9.73
CA THR A 224 7.69 -6.70 9.57
C THR A 224 8.79 -7.34 8.72
N ILE A 225 9.27 -6.64 7.69
CA ILE A 225 10.34 -7.12 6.82
C ILE A 225 11.69 -7.30 7.55
N LEU A 226 11.89 -6.64 8.69
CA LEU A 226 13.12 -6.70 9.49
C LEU A 226 13.08 -7.78 10.60
N GLU A 227 11.96 -8.48 10.78
CA GLU A 227 11.82 -9.47 11.86
C GLU A 227 12.80 -10.64 11.73
N ASN A 228 13.13 -11.07 10.51
CA ASN A 228 14.06 -12.19 10.24
C ASN A 228 14.40 -12.23 8.74
N GLU A 229 15.66 -12.05 8.38
CA GLU A 229 16.10 -11.96 6.98
C GLU A 229 15.83 -13.23 6.13
N GLN A 230 15.81 -14.41 6.73
CA GLN A 230 15.64 -15.67 5.99
C GLN A 230 14.19 -15.96 5.59
N LYS A 231 13.21 -15.59 6.44
CA LYS A 231 11.80 -15.89 6.20
C LYS A 231 11.21 -15.10 5.03
N PRO A 232 11.46 -13.77 4.90
CA PRO A 232 11.04 -13.02 3.73
C PRO A 232 11.62 -13.57 2.43
N ALA A 233 12.90 -13.95 2.41
CA ALA A 233 13.56 -14.48 1.21
C ALA A 233 12.90 -15.75 0.67
N ALA A 234 12.53 -16.69 1.55
CA ALA A 234 11.83 -17.91 1.16
C ALA A 234 10.42 -17.62 0.63
N GLU A 235 9.70 -16.69 1.26
CA GLU A 235 8.35 -16.31 0.82
C GLU A 235 8.42 -15.55 -0.52
N ILE A 236 9.42 -14.68 -0.73
CA ILE A 236 9.67 -14.01 -2.01
C ILE A 236 9.88 -15.02 -3.13
N SER A 237 10.80 -15.99 -2.95
CA SER A 237 11.07 -17.01 -3.96
C SER A 237 9.80 -17.79 -4.32
N SER A 238 9.09 -18.29 -3.32
CA SER A 238 7.85 -19.05 -3.51
C SER A 238 6.77 -18.22 -4.23
N MET A 239 6.63 -16.95 -3.88
CA MET A 239 5.66 -16.04 -4.50
C MET A 239 6.01 -15.77 -5.97
N LEU A 240 7.29 -15.50 -6.28
CA LEU A 240 7.75 -15.25 -7.65
C LEU A 240 7.64 -16.50 -8.53
N ASP A 241 7.96 -17.68 -8.01
CA ASP A 241 7.84 -18.94 -8.75
C ASP A 241 6.37 -19.24 -9.07
N ARG A 242 5.49 -19.01 -8.11
CA ARG A 242 4.05 -19.11 -8.32
C ARG A 242 3.57 -18.10 -9.38
N PHE A 243 3.98 -16.85 -9.29
CA PHE A 243 3.61 -15.81 -10.25
C PHE A 243 4.05 -16.17 -11.68
N LYS A 244 5.30 -16.61 -11.88
CA LYS A 244 5.81 -17.06 -13.18
C LYS A 244 5.03 -18.26 -13.72
N SER A 245 4.64 -19.20 -12.87
CA SER A 245 3.84 -20.36 -13.24
C SER A 245 2.42 -19.98 -13.70
N GLU A 246 1.78 -19.04 -12.99
CA GLU A 246 0.42 -18.58 -13.32
C GLU A 246 0.39 -17.65 -14.56
N PHE A 247 1.49 -16.89 -14.79
CA PHE A 247 1.57 -15.86 -15.84
C PHE A 247 2.84 -16.01 -16.70
N PRO A 248 3.06 -17.13 -17.40
CA PRO A 248 4.29 -17.39 -18.14
C PRO A 248 4.54 -16.37 -19.27
N SER A 249 3.51 -15.78 -19.83
CA SER A 249 3.59 -14.73 -20.88
C SER A 249 3.40 -13.31 -20.33
N GLY A 250 3.22 -13.16 -19.03
CA GLY A 250 2.95 -11.85 -18.40
C GLY A 250 4.16 -10.92 -18.39
N VAL A 251 5.37 -11.47 -18.48
CA VAL A 251 6.63 -10.72 -18.47
C VAL A 251 7.05 -10.26 -19.89
N GLU A 252 6.49 -10.86 -20.95
CA GLU A 252 6.93 -10.62 -22.33
C GLU A 252 6.02 -9.65 -23.15
N LYS A 253 4.90 -9.17 -22.60
CA LYS A 253 3.85 -8.46 -23.39
C LYS A 253 3.37 -7.13 -22.78
N GLN A 254 4.23 -6.30 -22.24
CA GLN A 254 3.85 -4.89 -22.02
C GLN A 254 4.89 -3.95 -22.57
#